data_d61c4626abef8cfd6f7bfcb6df97b92b
#
_entry.id   d61c4626abef8cfd6f7bfcb6df97b92b
#
_cell.length_a   1.000
_cell.length_b   1.000
_cell.length_c   1.000
_cell.angle_alpha   90.00
_cell.angle_beta   90.00
_cell.angle_gamma   90.00
#
_symmetry.space_group_name_H-M   'P 1'
#
loop_
_entity.id
_entity.type
_entity.pdbx_description
1 polymer ?
#
loop_
_entity_poly.entity_id
_entity_poly.type
_entity_poly.pdbx_seq_one_letter_code
_entity_poly.pdbx_strand_id
1 'polypeptide(L)'
;MMKIGIEINGVLRDTIEKFKQVYEKHLVDYNDVEPTDKTYKIEFSGETNDVDNIVETTEFTNFKYEILSEVDSLDLQKHFKFQSDEELCSFMYEEYTMELFGHAPSVEMNTFNILNDFYYELRDKYDISIISDEIGKSKPASLFFLAKFGCLIEKIFFYSQTTKNNIWNEVDILLTANPTLLLEKPENKTVIKFNTNYNKQIESDYEISSLSEFKEILERVKEYV
;
A
#
# COMPACT_ATOMS: atom_id res chain seq x y z
N MET A 1 -16.46 -0.09 -25.74
CA MET A 1 -16.63 -1.03 -24.60
C MET A 1 -16.28 -0.22 -23.36
N MET A 2 -17.14 -0.23 -22.33
CA MET A 2 -16.89 0.50 -21.08
C MET A 2 -15.70 -0.13 -20.35
N LYS A 3 -14.80 0.71 -19.83
CA LYS A 3 -13.55 0.29 -19.18
C LYS A 3 -13.74 0.25 -17.67
N ILE A 4 -13.43 -0.88 -17.05
CA ILE A 4 -13.48 -1.08 -15.58
C ILE A 4 -12.07 -1.25 -15.06
N GLY A 5 -11.71 -0.44 -14.06
CA GLY A 5 -10.48 -0.60 -13.29
C GLY A 5 -10.77 -1.19 -11.90
N ILE A 6 -9.96 -2.13 -11.46
CA ILE A 6 -10.02 -2.73 -10.13
C ILE A 6 -8.67 -2.52 -9.47
N GLU A 7 -8.65 -1.79 -8.37
CA GLU A 7 -7.40 -1.48 -7.66
C GLU A 7 -6.88 -2.69 -6.86
N ILE A 8 -5.56 -2.88 -6.81
CA ILE A 8 -4.96 -3.94 -6.01
C ILE A 8 -5.01 -3.58 -4.53
N ASN A 9 -4.47 -2.42 -4.15
CA ASN A 9 -4.28 -2.04 -2.76
C ASN A 9 -5.62 -1.75 -2.05
N GLY A 10 -5.91 -2.50 -1.00
CA GLY A 10 -7.12 -2.36 -0.20
C GLY A 10 -8.38 -2.96 -0.81
N VAL A 11 -8.35 -3.44 -2.06
CA VAL A 11 -9.47 -4.14 -2.73
C VAL A 11 -9.18 -5.62 -2.91
N LEU A 12 -8.03 -5.95 -3.50
CA LEU A 12 -7.60 -7.33 -3.72
C LEU A 12 -6.56 -7.78 -2.69
N ARG A 13 -5.69 -6.86 -2.28
CA ARG A 13 -4.55 -7.08 -1.39
C ARG A 13 -4.71 -6.31 -0.10
N ASP A 14 -4.62 -6.99 1.04
CA ASP A 14 -4.59 -6.34 2.35
C ASP A 14 -3.17 -5.85 2.67
N THR A 15 -2.83 -4.72 2.05
CA THR A 15 -1.50 -4.10 2.17
C THR A 15 -1.26 -3.56 3.58
N ILE A 16 -2.29 -3.03 4.25
CA ILE A 16 -2.15 -2.42 5.58
C ILE A 16 -1.90 -3.48 6.65
N GLU A 17 -2.66 -4.57 6.64
CA GLU A 17 -2.42 -5.68 7.57
C GLU A 17 -1.02 -6.27 7.37
N LYS A 18 -0.61 -6.44 6.11
CA LYS A 18 0.74 -6.94 5.83
C LYS A 18 1.83 -5.95 6.26
N PHE A 19 1.62 -4.66 6.06
CA PHE A 19 2.55 -3.62 6.53
C PHE A 19 2.76 -3.71 8.05
N LYS A 20 1.66 -3.81 8.81
CA LYS A 20 1.71 -3.96 10.26
C LYS A 20 2.53 -5.18 10.68
N GLN A 21 2.26 -6.36 10.09
CA GLN A 21 2.99 -7.60 10.38
C GLN A 21 4.49 -7.49 10.10
N VAL A 22 4.87 -6.86 8.98
CA VAL A 22 6.28 -6.67 8.60
C VAL A 22 6.96 -5.66 9.52
N TYR A 23 6.27 -4.57 9.86
CA TYR A 23 6.77 -3.58 10.79
C TYR A 23 7.02 -4.16 12.19
N GLU A 24 6.05 -4.90 12.73
CA GLU A 24 6.21 -5.59 14.03
C GLU A 24 7.40 -6.53 14.00
N LYS A 25 7.45 -7.42 13.02
CA LYS A 25 8.50 -8.44 12.88
C LYS A 25 9.91 -7.88 12.74
N HIS A 26 10.08 -6.82 11.96
CA HIS A 26 11.43 -6.34 11.57
C HIS A 26 11.90 -5.12 12.35
N LEU A 27 11.01 -4.36 12.96
CA LEU A 27 11.38 -3.15 13.68
C LEU A 27 11.01 -3.21 15.16
N VAL A 28 9.79 -3.62 15.52
CA VAL A 28 9.35 -3.65 16.93
C VAL A 28 10.03 -4.77 17.70
N ASP A 29 10.07 -5.97 17.17
CA ASP A 29 10.69 -7.13 17.84
C ASP A 29 12.20 -6.95 18.03
N TYR A 30 12.86 -6.10 17.20
CA TYR A 30 14.28 -5.76 17.38
C TYR A 30 14.54 -4.77 18.53
N ASN A 31 13.52 -4.08 19.05
CA ASN A 31 13.70 -3.20 20.21
C ASN A 31 14.12 -3.96 21.49
N ASP A 32 13.84 -5.26 21.56
CA ASP A 32 14.15 -6.09 22.74
C ASP A 32 15.53 -6.76 22.67
N VAL A 33 16.26 -6.57 21.57
CA VAL A 33 17.67 -6.92 21.49
C VAL A 33 18.42 -5.83 22.23
N GLU A 34 18.88 -6.12 23.46
CA GLU A 34 19.73 -5.20 24.23
C GLU A 34 20.84 -4.70 23.30
N PRO A 35 21.06 -3.37 23.24
CA PRO A 35 22.22 -2.86 22.54
C PRO A 35 23.44 -3.52 23.19
N THR A 36 24.13 -4.38 22.46
CA THR A 36 25.42 -4.86 22.91
C THR A 36 26.29 -3.62 23.03
N ASP A 37 26.40 -3.11 24.24
CA ASP A 37 27.30 -2.04 24.64
C ASP A 37 28.75 -2.45 24.33
N LYS A 38 29.09 -2.40 23.05
CA LYS A 38 30.48 -2.36 22.62
C LYS A 38 30.87 -0.90 22.46
N THR A 39 30.97 -0.20 23.58
CA THR A 39 31.75 1.00 23.66
C THR A 39 33.21 0.62 23.37
N TYR A 40 33.62 0.76 22.12
CA TYR A 40 35.02 0.75 21.78
C TYR A 40 35.59 2.07 22.27
N LYS A 41 36.18 2.08 23.50
CA LYS A 41 37.09 3.13 23.90
C LYS A 41 38.35 2.96 23.05
N ILE A 42 38.46 3.78 22.01
CA ILE A 42 39.76 3.96 21.34
C ILE A 42 40.55 4.94 22.19
N GLU A 43 41.39 4.43 23.12
CA GLU A 43 42.37 5.23 23.79
C GLU A 43 43.53 5.45 22.82
N PHE A 44 43.61 6.65 22.25
CA PHE A 44 44.82 7.10 21.57
C PHE A 44 45.81 7.57 22.62
N SER A 45 46.78 6.73 22.97
CA SER A 45 47.98 7.15 23.70
C SER A 45 48.98 7.70 22.67
N GLY A 46 49.01 9.00 22.49
CA GLY A 46 50.00 9.68 21.67
C GLY A 46 50.16 11.10 22.14
N GLU A 47 51.28 11.35 22.78
CA GLU A 47 51.75 12.70 23.11
C GLU A 47 51.94 13.51 21.83
N THR A 48 51.14 14.56 21.64
CA THR A 48 51.60 15.84 21.02
C THR A 48 50.49 16.89 21.10
N ASN A 49 50.92 18.10 21.37
CA ASN A 49 50.29 19.35 21.68
C ASN A 49 49.12 19.79 20.76
N ASP A 50 48.14 20.46 21.41
CA ASP A 50 47.24 21.49 20.90
C ASP A 50 46.45 21.17 19.63
N VAL A 51 45.29 20.51 19.78
CA VAL A 51 44.11 20.78 18.99
C VAL A 51 42.89 20.60 19.91
N ASP A 52 41.98 21.58 19.88
CA ASP A 52 40.72 21.62 20.60
C ASP A 52 39.97 20.31 20.47
N ASN A 53 39.79 19.58 21.58
CA ASN A 53 38.97 18.41 21.66
C ASN A 53 37.48 18.84 21.52
N ILE A 54 36.95 18.86 20.31
CA ILE A 54 35.52 18.83 20.10
C ILE A 54 35.06 17.39 20.39
N VAL A 55 34.66 17.16 21.63
CA VAL A 55 33.90 15.96 21.98
C VAL A 55 32.49 16.18 21.41
N GLU A 56 32.25 15.74 20.18
CA GLU A 56 30.89 15.53 19.72
C GLU A 56 30.29 14.39 20.55
N THR A 57 29.61 14.75 21.63
CA THR A 57 28.70 13.84 22.31
C THR A 57 27.47 13.67 21.40
N THR A 58 27.52 12.71 20.50
CA THR A 58 26.32 12.20 19.87
C THR A 58 25.47 11.55 20.96
N GLU A 59 24.49 12.29 21.49
CA GLU A 59 23.43 11.71 22.27
C GLU A 59 22.70 10.75 21.32
N PHE A 60 23.00 9.46 21.40
CA PHE A 60 22.14 8.42 20.81
C PHE A 60 20.85 8.43 21.61
N THR A 61 19.88 9.20 21.18
CA THR A 61 18.51 9.01 21.62
C THR A 61 18.13 7.61 21.18
N ASN A 62 17.88 6.71 22.13
CA ASN A 62 17.38 5.36 21.86
C ASN A 62 16.02 5.49 21.17
N PHE A 63 16.04 5.59 19.83
CA PHE A 63 14.83 5.62 19.04
C PHE A 63 14.18 4.25 19.15
N LYS A 64 12.94 4.22 19.61
CA LYS A 64 12.17 2.99 19.75
C LYS A 64 11.04 2.96 18.72
N TYR A 65 11.01 1.91 17.91
CA TYR A 65 9.92 1.65 16.97
C TYR A 65 8.67 1.20 17.73
N GLU A 66 7.53 1.75 17.38
CA GLU A 66 6.25 1.43 18.02
C GLU A 66 5.07 1.69 17.08
N ILE A 67 3.99 0.94 17.24
CA ILE A 67 2.72 1.22 16.60
C ILE A 67 1.97 2.23 17.47
N LEU A 68 1.66 3.39 16.88
CA LEU A 68 1.08 4.53 17.61
C LEU A 68 -0.45 4.44 17.72
N SER A 69 -1.11 3.89 16.70
CA SER A 69 -2.57 3.77 16.64
C SER A 69 -3.01 2.76 15.59
N GLU A 70 -4.30 2.43 15.59
CA GLU A 70 -4.93 1.74 14.45
C GLU A 70 -4.88 2.61 13.20
N VAL A 71 -4.79 1.96 12.02
CA VAL A 71 -4.69 2.66 10.75
C VAL A 71 -6.06 3.13 10.28
N ASP A 72 -6.30 4.42 10.37
CA ASP A 72 -7.50 5.12 9.90
C ASP A 72 -7.22 6.11 8.74
N SER A 73 -5.99 6.16 8.28
CA SER A 73 -5.54 6.95 7.12
C SER A 73 -4.36 6.29 6.41
N LEU A 74 -4.07 6.69 5.15
CA LEU A 74 -2.89 6.21 4.43
C LEU A 74 -1.61 7.00 4.75
N ASP A 75 -1.68 7.97 5.66
CA ASP A 75 -0.51 8.63 6.24
C ASP A 75 0.10 7.72 7.32
N LEU A 76 0.93 6.77 6.87
CA LEU A 76 1.42 5.69 7.72
C LEU A 76 2.29 6.18 8.89
N GLN A 77 2.92 7.36 8.79
CA GLN A 77 3.70 7.91 9.89
C GLN A 77 2.85 8.36 11.09
N LYS A 78 1.56 8.56 10.91
CA LYS A 78 0.64 8.80 12.04
C LYS A 78 0.39 7.55 12.87
N HIS A 79 0.61 6.38 12.28
CA HIS A 79 0.28 5.09 12.87
C HIS A 79 1.50 4.26 13.25
N PHE A 80 2.63 4.49 12.56
CA PHE A 80 3.87 3.75 12.74
C PHE A 80 5.03 4.71 12.91
N LYS A 81 5.81 4.54 13.94
CA LYS A 81 6.92 5.42 14.26
C LYS A 81 8.14 5.10 13.41
N PHE A 82 8.52 6.02 12.53
CA PHE A 82 9.73 6.01 11.73
C PHE A 82 10.59 7.25 12.08
N GLN A 83 11.87 7.18 11.82
CA GLN A 83 12.79 8.31 12.04
C GLN A 83 12.59 9.41 10.99
N SER A 84 12.19 9.02 9.77
CA SER A 84 11.95 9.94 8.66
C SER A 84 11.06 9.33 7.57
N ASP A 85 10.61 10.18 6.62
CA ASP A 85 9.90 9.75 5.40
C ASP A 85 10.79 8.84 4.53
N GLU A 86 12.09 9.12 4.48
CA GLU A 86 13.05 8.33 3.72
C GLU A 86 13.17 6.92 4.28
N GLU A 87 13.15 6.76 5.61
CA GLU A 87 13.18 5.45 6.25
C GLU A 87 11.90 4.66 5.94
N LEU A 88 10.73 5.28 6.04
CA LEU A 88 9.48 4.65 5.63
C LEU A 88 9.52 4.22 4.16
N CYS A 89 10.00 5.09 3.26
CA CYS A 89 10.14 4.78 1.84
C CYS A 89 11.12 3.62 1.59
N SER A 90 12.28 3.62 2.28
CA SER A 90 13.25 2.52 2.19
C SER A 90 12.65 1.21 2.67
N PHE A 91 11.99 1.22 3.82
CA PHE A 91 11.29 0.08 4.39
C PHE A 91 10.29 -0.52 3.38
N MET A 92 9.45 0.31 2.77
CA MET A 92 8.41 -0.15 1.85
C MET A 92 8.94 -0.59 0.49
N TYR A 93 9.82 0.22 -0.12
CA TYR A 93 10.12 0.10 -1.55
C TYR A 93 11.53 -0.42 -1.85
N GLU A 94 12.38 -0.59 -0.83
CA GLU A 94 13.73 -1.13 -1.00
C GLU A 94 13.97 -2.41 -0.19
N GLU A 95 13.71 -2.40 1.12
CA GLU A 95 14.12 -3.46 2.03
C GLU A 95 13.10 -4.61 2.07
N TYR A 96 11.82 -4.29 2.31
CA TYR A 96 10.77 -5.30 2.53
C TYR A 96 9.73 -5.36 1.41
N THR A 97 10.03 -4.80 0.25
CA THR A 97 9.11 -4.65 -0.88
C THR A 97 8.43 -5.97 -1.28
N MET A 98 9.19 -7.05 -1.43
CA MET A 98 8.62 -8.34 -1.80
C MET A 98 7.76 -8.92 -0.68
N GLU A 99 8.16 -8.76 0.57
CA GLU A 99 7.37 -9.24 1.70
C GLU A 99 6.06 -8.46 1.83
N LEU A 100 6.12 -7.13 1.68
CA LEU A 100 4.96 -6.24 1.79
C LEU A 100 3.96 -6.42 0.64
N PHE A 101 4.44 -6.37 -0.60
CA PHE A 101 3.57 -6.33 -1.78
C PHE A 101 3.38 -7.70 -2.43
N GLY A 102 4.40 -8.56 -2.43
CA GLY A 102 4.33 -9.88 -3.05
C GLY A 102 3.71 -10.95 -2.14
N HIS A 103 4.00 -10.88 -0.85
CA HIS A 103 3.56 -11.89 0.12
C HIS A 103 2.39 -11.44 1.02
N ALA A 104 1.76 -10.31 0.70
CA ALA A 104 0.55 -9.89 1.39
C ALA A 104 -0.58 -10.93 1.26
N PRO A 105 -1.54 -10.96 2.20
CA PRO A 105 -2.78 -11.71 2.03
C PRO A 105 -3.73 -11.00 1.04
N SER A 106 -4.69 -11.74 0.49
CA SER A 106 -5.86 -11.16 -0.14
C SER A 106 -6.80 -10.59 0.92
N VAL A 107 -7.59 -9.58 0.57
CA VAL A 107 -8.55 -8.93 1.49
C VAL A 107 -9.57 -9.93 2.03
N GLU A 108 -10.07 -10.81 1.17
CA GLU A 108 -10.97 -11.91 1.55
C GLU A 108 -10.37 -13.24 1.10
N MET A 109 -10.73 -14.34 1.77
CA MET A 109 -10.22 -15.67 1.46
C MET A 109 -10.49 -16.09 0.00
N ASN A 110 -11.62 -15.68 -0.56
CA ASN A 110 -12.09 -16.05 -1.90
C ASN A 110 -11.99 -14.92 -2.92
N THR A 111 -11.26 -13.83 -2.62
CA THR A 111 -11.12 -12.64 -3.49
C THR A 111 -10.85 -13.00 -4.95
N PHE A 112 -9.86 -13.85 -5.20
CA PHE A 112 -9.47 -14.17 -6.59
C PHE A 112 -10.41 -15.16 -7.28
N ASN A 113 -11.14 -15.99 -6.56
CA ASN A 113 -12.20 -16.80 -7.13
C ASN A 113 -13.35 -15.90 -7.63
N ILE A 114 -13.80 -14.97 -6.77
CA ILE A 114 -14.84 -14.00 -7.13
C ILE A 114 -14.39 -13.12 -8.31
N LEU A 115 -13.14 -12.61 -8.26
CA LEU A 115 -12.57 -11.77 -9.31
C LEU A 115 -12.52 -12.50 -10.67
N ASN A 116 -12.08 -13.74 -10.67
CA ASN A 116 -11.93 -14.53 -11.87
C ASN A 116 -13.31 -14.92 -12.44
N ASP A 117 -14.28 -15.28 -11.60
CA ASP A 117 -15.66 -15.54 -12.02
C ASP A 117 -16.29 -14.28 -12.63
N PHE A 118 -16.13 -13.14 -11.97
CA PHE A 118 -16.55 -11.84 -12.48
C PHE A 118 -15.90 -11.53 -13.85
N TYR A 119 -14.59 -11.75 -13.99
CA TYR A 119 -13.89 -11.54 -15.26
C TYR A 119 -14.42 -12.44 -16.37
N TYR A 120 -14.60 -13.74 -16.13
CA TYR A 120 -15.16 -14.67 -17.13
C TYR A 120 -16.55 -14.30 -17.59
N GLU A 121 -17.41 -13.85 -16.69
CA GLU A 121 -18.78 -13.47 -17.02
C GLU A 121 -18.90 -12.16 -17.83
N LEU A 122 -17.95 -11.24 -17.62
CA LEU A 122 -18.09 -9.86 -18.07
C LEU A 122 -17.07 -9.38 -19.11
N ARG A 123 -15.98 -10.12 -19.35
CA ARG A 123 -14.91 -9.73 -20.29
C ARG A 123 -15.37 -9.47 -21.73
N ASP A 124 -16.47 -10.08 -22.16
CA ASP A 124 -17.04 -9.85 -23.50
C ASP A 124 -17.88 -8.56 -23.57
N LYS A 125 -18.23 -7.98 -22.42
CA LYS A 125 -19.07 -6.77 -22.29
C LYS A 125 -18.27 -5.55 -21.85
N TYR A 126 -17.22 -5.77 -21.09
CA TYR A 126 -16.36 -4.72 -20.49
C TYR A 126 -14.90 -4.96 -20.79
N ASP A 127 -14.15 -3.87 -20.88
CA ASP A 127 -12.69 -3.88 -20.88
C ASP A 127 -12.20 -3.78 -19.44
N ILE A 128 -11.85 -4.92 -18.84
CA ILE A 128 -11.51 -5.02 -17.41
C ILE A 128 -10.00 -5.01 -17.24
N SER A 129 -9.52 -4.17 -16.31
CA SER A 129 -8.10 -4.01 -16.00
C SER A 129 -7.84 -3.94 -14.49
N ILE A 130 -6.65 -4.32 -14.11
CA ILE A 130 -6.10 -4.10 -12.77
C ILE A 130 -5.40 -2.75 -12.75
N ILE A 131 -5.62 -1.99 -11.67
CA ILE A 131 -4.98 -0.70 -11.42
C ILE A 131 -4.16 -0.80 -10.14
N SER A 132 -2.96 -0.25 -10.10
CA SER A 132 -2.17 -0.25 -8.87
C SER A 132 -1.25 0.94 -8.75
N ASP A 133 -1.21 1.53 -7.55
CA ASP A 133 -0.24 2.55 -7.15
C ASP A 133 1.08 1.85 -6.79
N GLU A 134 2.04 1.88 -7.72
CA GLU A 134 3.28 1.15 -7.55
C GLU A 134 4.47 1.92 -8.10
N ILE A 135 5.56 1.90 -7.36
CA ILE A 135 6.85 2.48 -7.77
C ILE A 135 7.99 1.46 -7.68
N GLY A 136 8.98 1.59 -8.55
CA GLY A 136 10.22 0.80 -8.46
C GLY A 136 9.99 -0.70 -8.33
N LYS A 137 10.53 -1.29 -7.27
CA LYS A 137 10.50 -2.72 -6.97
C LYS A 137 9.13 -3.25 -6.59
N SER A 138 8.17 -2.39 -6.20
CA SER A 138 6.82 -2.84 -5.86
C SER A 138 6.03 -3.34 -7.08
N LYS A 139 6.35 -2.88 -8.29
CA LYS A 139 5.73 -3.38 -9.53
C LYS A 139 5.92 -4.88 -9.73
N PRO A 140 7.16 -5.42 -9.78
CA PRO A 140 7.36 -6.87 -9.90
C PRO A 140 6.81 -7.64 -8.69
N ALA A 141 6.82 -7.08 -7.47
CA ALA A 141 6.22 -7.69 -6.30
C ALA A 141 4.69 -7.84 -6.45
N SER A 142 4.01 -6.82 -6.99
CA SER A 142 2.57 -6.86 -7.27
C SER A 142 2.22 -7.82 -8.40
N LEU A 143 3.06 -7.93 -9.44
CA LEU A 143 2.89 -8.97 -10.47
C LEU A 143 3.03 -10.38 -9.87
N PHE A 144 3.99 -10.58 -8.98
CA PHE A 144 4.13 -11.84 -8.25
C PHE A 144 2.88 -12.14 -7.39
N PHE A 145 2.34 -11.14 -6.68
CA PHE A 145 1.10 -11.27 -5.92
C PHE A 145 -0.06 -11.76 -6.79
N LEU A 146 -0.30 -11.11 -7.93
CA LEU A 146 -1.37 -11.49 -8.86
C LEU A 146 -1.16 -12.92 -9.41
N ALA A 147 0.08 -13.26 -9.79
CA ALA A 147 0.42 -14.59 -10.27
C ALA A 147 0.23 -15.68 -9.20
N LYS A 148 0.65 -15.41 -7.95
CA LYS A 148 0.50 -16.31 -6.79
C LYS A 148 -0.95 -16.70 -6.55
N PHE A 149 -1.88 -15.77 -6.71
CA PHE A 149 -3.31 -15.99 -6.53
C PHE A 149 -4.06 -16.38 -7.82
N GLY A 150 -3.35 -16.51 -8.95
CA GLY A 150 -3.93 -16.93 -10.22
C GLY A 150 -4.90 -15.91 -10.83
N CYS A 151 -4.60 -14.62 -10.74
CA CYS A 151 -5.38 -13.58 -11.40
C CYS A 151 -5.41 -13.78 -12.91
N LEU A 152 -6.60 -13.79 -13.51
CA LEU A 152 -6.80 -14.00 -14.96
C LEU A 152 -6.93 -12.71 -15.76
N ILE A 153 -6.98 -11.54 -15.11
CA ILE A 153 -7.04 -10.26 -15.79
C ILE A 153 -5.65 -9.92 -16.33
N GLU A 154 -5.52 -9.79 -17.63
CA GLU A 154 -4.25 -9.61 -18.32
C GLU A 154 -3.78 -8.13 -18.36
N LYS A 155 -4.75 -7.19 -18.40
CA LYS A 155 -4.45 -5.76 -18.46
C LYS A 155 -4.13 -5.23 -17.08
N ILE A 156 -2.94 -4.63 -16.94
CA ILE A 156 -2.49 -4.04 -15.68
C ILE A 156 -1.93 -2.65 -15.96
N PHE A 157 -2.41 -1.64 -15.25
CA PHE A 157 -1.93 -0.26 -15.31
C PHE A 157 -1.32 0.13 -13.98
N PHE A 158 -0.05 0.50 -14.00
CA PHE A 158 0.63 1.05 -12.84
C PHE A 158 0.63 2.57 -12.89
N TYR A 159 0.34 3.20 -11.79
CA TYR A 159 0.44 4.64 -11.61
C TYR A 159 1.29 4.96 -10.37
N SER A 160 1.59 6.23 -10.18
CA SER A 160 2.21 6.80 -8.99
C SER A 160 1.51 8.11 -8.65
N GLN A 161 1.84 8.73 -7.53
CA GLN A 161 1.26 10.03 -7.16
C GLN A 161 1.41 11.10 -8.26
N THR A 162 2.51 11.05 -9.02
CA THR A 162 2.75 12.00 -10.13
C THR A 162 1.97 11.66 -11.41
N THR A 163 1.54 10.42 -11.57
CA THR A 163 0.87 9.94 -12.80
C THR A 163 -0.58 9.48 -12.55
N LYS A 164 -1.10 9.63 -11.34
CA LYS A 164 -2.43 9.15 -10.95
C LYS A 164 -3.56 9.61 -11.88
N ASN A 165 -3.48 10.83 -12.40
CA ASN A 165 -4.48 11.37 -13.32
C ASN A 165 -4.58 10.61 -14.65
N ASN A 166 -3.52 9.88 -15.03
CA ASN A 166 -3.52 9.12 -16.29
C ASN A 166 -4.47 7.93 -16.23
N ILE A 167 -4.79 7.39 -15.06
CA ILE A 167 -5.72 6.27 -14.92
C ILE A 167 -7.12 6.62 -15.42
N TRP A 168 -7.53 7.89 -15.33
CA TRP A 168 -8.84 8.33 -15.81
C TRP A 168 -9.00 8.25 -17.33
N ASN A 169 -7.92 8.09 -18.08
CA ASN A 169 -7.95 7.77 -19.52
C ASN A 169 -8.16 6.27 -19.77
N GLU A 170 -7.85 5.44 -18.78
CA GLU A 170 -7.88 3.98 -18.87
C GLU A 170 -9.13 3.37 -18.27
N VAL A 171 -9.91 4.12 -17.49
CA VAL A 171 -11.11 3.62 -16.82
C VAL A 171 -12.31 4.56 -17.01
N ASP A 172 -13.50 4.00 -17.06
CA ASP A 172 -14.78 4.70 -16.95
C ASP A 172 -15.41 4.48 -15.57
N ILE A 173 -15.22 3.26 -15.03
CA ILE A 173 -15.62 2.86 -13.68
C ILE A 173 -14.38 2.37 -12.95
N LEU A 174 -14.14 2.86 -11.75
CA LEU A 174 -13.03 2.45 -10.89
C LEU A 174 -13.55 1.90 -9.56
N LEU A 175 -13.19 0.65 -9.24
CA LEU A 175 -13.32 0.10 -7.89
C LEU A 175 -12.02 0.36 -7.13
N THR A 176 -12.08 1.12 -6.05
CA THR A 176 -10.90 1.55 -5.28
C THR A 176 -11.19 1.71 -3.80
N ALA A 177 -10.16 1.47 -2.99
CA ALA A 177 -10.14 1.83 -1.58
C ALA A 177 -9.34 3.13 -1.31
N ASN A 178 -8.67 3.70 -2.32
CA ASN A 178 -7.75 4.83 -2.18
C ASN A 178 -8.50 6.15 -1.94
N PRO A 179 -8.33 6.81 -0.77
CA PRO A 179 -8.98 8.07 -0.44
C PRO A 179 -8.76 9.18 -1.47
N THR A 180 -7.56 9.27 -2.02
CA THR A 180 -7.21 10.30 -3.00
C THR A 180 -8.01 10.13 -4.29
N LEU A 181 -8.14 8.90 -4.79
CA LEU A 181 -8.90 8.62 -6.02
C LEU A 181 -10.41 8.80 -5.83
N LEU A 182 -10.91 8.52 -4.61
CA LEU A 182 -12.30 8.79 -4.25
C LEU A 182 -12.62 10.29 -4.28
N LEU A 183 -11.73 11.12 -3.72
CA LEU A 183 -11.92 12.59 -3.61
C LEU A 183 -11.65 13.32 -4.92
N GLU A 184 -10.70 12.85 -5.73
CA GLU A 184 -10.27 13.52 -6.96
C GLU A 184 -10.93 12.95 -8.23
N LYS A 185 -12.04 12.24 -8.09
CA LYS A 185 -12.81 11.66 -9.20
C LYS A 185 -13.25 12.76 -10.19
N PRO A 186 -12.98 12.61 -11.50
CA PRO A 186 -13.56 13.47 -12.53
C PRO A 186 -15.09 13.30 -12.59
N GLU A 187 -15.84 14.37 -12.94
CA GLU A 187 -17.30 14.35 -13.00
C GLU A 187 -17.88 13.29 -13.96
N ASN A 188 -17.17 13.03 -15.05
CA ASN A 188 -17.58 12.06 -16.09
C ASN A 188 -17.11 10.62 -15.81
N LYS A 189 -16.62 10.33 -14.60
CA LYS A 189 -16.18 8.99 -14.19
C LYS A 189 -16.97 8.51 -12.99
N THR A 190 -17.15 7.20 -12.90
CA THR A 190 -17.81 6.57 -11.77
C THR A 190 -16.77 5.89 -10.87
N VAL A 191 -16.86 6.12 -9.58
CA VAL A 191 -16.02 5.43 -8.60
C VAL A 191 -16.91 4.66 -7.63
N ILE A 192 -16.55 3.39 -7.44
CA ILE A 192 -17.16 2.52 -6.45
C ILE A 192 -16.15 2.39 -5.31
N LYS A 193 -16.55 2.82 -4.12
CA LYS A 193 -15.72 2.73 -2.93
C LYS A 193 -15.72 1.31 -2.38
N PHE A 194 -14.54 0.73 -2.18
CA PHE A 194 -14.40 -0.45 -1.34
C PHE A 194 -14.14 0.01 0.09
N ASN A 195 -15.04 -0.35 1.01
CA ASN A 195 -15.01 0.12 2.39
C ASN A 195 -13.81 -0.43 3.16
N THR A 196 -13.04 0.47 3.77
CA THR A 196 -11.88 0.16 4.63
C THR A 196 -11.86 1.09 5.84
N ASN A 197 -11.02 0.82 6.83
CA ASN A 197 -10.89 1.68 7.99
C ASN A 197 -10.41 3.09 7.63
N TYR A 198 -9.53 3.22 6.64
CA TYR A 198 -8.89 4.48 6.25
C TYR A 198 -9.69 5.33 5.25
N ASN A 199 -10.87 4.88 4.82
CA ASN A 199 -11.75 5.67 3.95
C ASN A 199 -13.18 5.83 4.48
N LYS A 200 -13.45 5.47 5.72
CA LYS A 200 -14.79 5.52 6.34
C LYS A 200 -15.44 6.90 6.31
N GLN A 201 -14.62 7.97 6.34
CA GLN A 201 -15.11 9.35 6.39
C GLN A 201 -15.45 9.90 4.99
N ILE A 202 -15.18 9.15 3.92
CA ILE A 202 -15.39 9.60 2.54
C ILE A 202 -16.73 9.07 2.05
N GLU A 203 -17.63 9.99 1.72
CA GLU A 203 -18.89 9.65 1.07
C GLU A 203 -18.66 9.27 -0.39
N SER A 204 -19.45 8.31 -0.88
CA SER A 204 -19.42 7.87 -2.27
C SER A 204 -20.83 7.50 -2.74
N ASP A 205 -21.12 7.72 -4.02
CA ASP A 205 -22.42 7.35 -4.62
C ASP A 205 -22.66 5.83 -4.61
N TYR A 206 -21.58 5.08 -4.71
CA TYR A 206 -21.58 3.62 -4.71
C TYR A 206 -20.50 3.11 -3.78
N GLU A 207 -20.85 2.15 -2.92
CA GLU A 207 -19.91 1.52 -2.00
C GLU A 207 -20.21 0.04 -1.81
N ILE A 208 -19.16 -0.74 -1.56
CA ILE A 208 -19.22 -2.16 -1.24
C ILE A 208 -18.26 -2.48 -0.08
N SER A 209 -18.56 -3.54 0.64
CA SER A 209 -17.70 -4.07 1.71
C SER A 209 -17.13 -5.45 1.38
N SER A 210 -17.63 -6.07 0.32
CA SER A 210 -17.14 -7.35 -0.22
C SER A 210 -17.10 -7.29 -1.74
N LEU A 211 -16.11 -7.94 -2.35
CA LEU A 211 -16.02 -8.03 -3.81
C LEU A 211 -17.21 -8.77 -4.43
N SER A 212 -17.90 -9.61 -3.67
CA SER A 212 -19.12 -10.30 -4.10
C SER A 212 -20.28 -9.35 -4.45
N GLU A 213 -20.31 -8.15 -3.87
CA GLU A 213 -21.33 -7.13 -4.13
C GLU A 213 -21.06 -6.35 -5.42
N PHE A 214 -19.85 -6.44 -5.98
CA PHE A 214 -19.41 -5.58 -7.08
C PHE A 214 -20.27 -5.74 -8.34
N LYS A 215 -20.69 -6.97 -8.67
CA LYS A 215 -21.51 -7.23 -9.85
C LYS A 215 -22.89 -6.55 -9.75
N GLU A 216 -23.54 -6.63 -8.60
CA GLU A 216 -24.85 -6.00 -8.37
C GLU A 216 -24.75 -4.47 -8.48
N ILE A 217 -23.72 -3.87 -7.85
CA ILE A 217 -23.49 -2.43 -7.94
C ILE A 217 -23.22 -2.01 -9.39
N LEU A 218 -22.46 -2.79 -10.15
CA LEU A 218 -22.17 -2.49 -11.55
C LEU A 218 -23.44 -2.49 -12.42
N GLU A 219 -24.41 -3.35 -12.16
CA GLU A 219 -25.69 -3.34 -12.84
C GLU A 219 -26.49 -2.07 -12.52
N ARG A 220 -26.48 -1.61 -11.28
CA ARG A 220 -27.10 -0.35 -10.85
C ARG A 220 -26.45 0.88 -11.50
N VAL A 221 -25.12 0.91 -11.59
CA VAL A 221 -24.37 2.01 -12.25
C VAL A 221 -24.82 2.19 -13.71
N LYS A 222 -25.08 1.10 -14.43
CA LYS A 222 -25.52 1.16 -15.83
C LYS A 222 -26.86 1.86 -16.06
N GLU A 223 -27.74 1.82 -15.08
CA GLU A 223 -29.09 2.44 -15.23
C GLU A 223 -29.00 3.97 -15.23
N TYR A 224 -27.85 4.53 -14.85
CA TYR A 224 -27.63 5.98 -14.69
C TYR A 224 -26.57 6.56 -15.65
N VAL A 225 -25.91 5.73 -16.47
CA VAL A 225 -24.92 6.11 -17.47
C VAL A 225 -25.45 5.82 -18.88
#